data_55a6015825c1f7220bb6b3ccc0734d50
#
_entry.id   55a6015825c1f7220bb6b3ccc0734d50
#
_cell.length_a   1.000
_cell.length_b   1.000
_cell.length_c   1.000
_cell.angle_alpha   90.00
_cell.angle_beta   90.00
_cell.angle_gamma   90.00
#
_symmetry.space_group_name_H-M   'P 1'
#
loop_
_entity.id
_entity.type
_entity.pdbx_description
1 polymer ?
#
loop_
_entity_poly.entity_id
_entity_poly.type
_entity_poly.pdbx_seq_one_letter_code
_entity_poly.pdbx_strand_id
1 'polypeptide(L)'
;EKAERVIAEVFDTEACMLVRGAGSGSIRMGLHAILHPGDSILVHKAPIYNTTKTSLDMMGIRIVEADYHNQDEIINVIKENPQIKAALVQYTRQSPQDHYDMEEVIKAIKSEHELTVLTDDNYAALKVSKIGVQCGADLSCFSSFKLLGPEGVGIIVGKKKLIDSLISENYSGGMQVQGHEALDVLHGLVYAPVALALEAGVSEECVQRLNAGEIPEVKQAFVANAQSKVILVEFKEKIAKTILKEAENLGAAPYPVGCELLFQQYFQPVLESNRKS
;
A
#
# COMPACT_ATOMS: atom_id res chain seq x y z
N GLU A 1 16.75 17.20 0.87
CA GLU A 1 17.97 16.47 0.43
C GLU A 1 18.62 15.65 1.55
N LYS A 2 19.00 16.26 2.73
CA LYS A 2 19.66 15.47 3.81
C LYS A 2 18.74 14.39 4.39
N ALA A 3 17.48 14.73 4.67
CA ALA A 3 16.50 13.79 5.17
C ALA A 3 16.26 12.64 4.17
N GLU A 4 16.09 12.95 2.90
CA GLU A 4 15.87 11.96 1.84
C GLU A 4 17.06 11.01 1.69
N ARG A 5 18.29 11.50 1.84
CA ARG A 5 19.47 10.63 1.85
C ARG A 5 19.46 9.64 3.02
N VAL A 6 19.12 10.12 4.23
CA VAL A 6 18.99 9.23 5.39
C VAL A 6 17.89 8.20 5.19
N ILE A 7 16.75 8.60 4.62
CA ILE A 7 15.65 7.67 4.33
C ILE A 7 16.08 6.61 3.29
N ALA A 8 16.79 7.00 2.25
CA ALA A 8 17.33 6.06 1.27
C ALA A 8 18.27 5.03 1.93
N GLU A 9 19.15 5.47 2.84
CA GLU A 9 20.04 4.60 3.62
C GLU A 9 19.25 3.63 4.52
N VAL A 10 18.18 4.10 5.19
CA VAL A 10 17.31 3.26 6.05
C VAL A 10 16.66 2.12 5.27
N PHE A 11 16.23 2.37 4.04
CA PHE A 11 15.57 1.37 3.20
C PHE A 11 16.54 0.64 2.24
N ASP A 12 17.84 0.88 2.34
CA ASP A 12 18.88 0.29 1.49
C ASP A 12 18.58 0.50 -0.01
N THR A 13 18.37 1.78 -0.39
CA THR A 13 18.02 2.18 -1.76
C THR A 13 18.95 3.27 -2.28
N GLU A 14 18.96 3.45 -3.61
CA GLU A 14 19.84 4.43 -4.27
C GLU A 14 19.44 5.89 -3.98
N ALA A 15 18.14 6.17 -3.86
CA ALA A 15 17.62 7.52 -3.64
C ALA A 15 16.22 7.50 -3.00
N CYS A 16 15.84 8.66 -2.47
CA CYS A 16 14.51 8.93 -1.92
C CYS A 16 14.03 10.31 -2.37
N MET A 17 12.72 10.46 -2.54
CA MET A 17 12.03 11.74 -2.70
C MET A 17 10.83 11.78 -1.75
N LEU A 18 10.69 12.90 -1.04
CA LEU A 18 9.49 13.22 -0.25
C LEU A 18 8.53 14.06 -1.09
N VAL A 19 7.26 13.70 -1.10
CA VAL A 19 6.22 14.36 -1.90
C VAL A 19 4.99 14.66 -1.06
N ARG A 20 4.17 15.61 -1.51
CA ARG A 20 2.87 15.86 -0.92
C ARG A 20 1.81 14.88 -1.42
N GLY A 21 0.75 14.70 -0.62
CA GLY A 21 -0.39 13.84 -0.96
C GLY A 21 -0.31 12.44 -0.38
N ALA A 22 0.50 12.25 0.66
CA ALA A 22 0.67 10.97 1.37
C ALA A 22 1.00 9.79 0.41
N GLY A 23 0.55 8.59 0.72
CA GLY A 23 0.76 7.41 -0.11
C GLY A 23 0.14 7.51 -1.51
N SER A 24 -1.02 8.14 -1.64
CA SER A 24 -1.65 8.36 -2.95
C SER A 24 -0.83 9.33 -3.82
N GLY A 25 -0.24 10.35 -3.21
CA GLY A 25 0.67 11.27 -3.89
C GLY A 25 1.95 10.59 -4.34
N SER A 26 2.57 9.77 -3.46
CA SER A 26 3.79 9.03 -3.83
C SER A 26 3.55 8.03 -4.96
N ILE A 27 2.44 7.27 -4.92
CA ILE A 27 2.08 6.34 -6.01
C ILE A 27 1.85 7.10 -7.32
N ARG A 28 1.09 8.22 -7.28
CA ARG A 28 0.83 9.03 -8.48
C ARG A 28 2.10 9.56 -9.11
N MET A 29 3.01 10.09 -8.30
CA MET A 29 4.31 10.57 -8.76
C MET A 29 5.20 9.41 -9.25
N GLY A 30 5.21 8.28 -8.55
CA GLY A 30 5.93 7.09 -8.99
C GLY A 30 5.42 6.57 -10.35
N LEU A 31 4.10 6.51 -10.54
CA LEU A 31 3.49 6.16 -11.83
C LEU A 31 3.87 7.14 -12.93
N HIS A 32 3.87 8.44 -12.62
CA HIS A 32 4.28 9.48 -13.58
C HIS A 32 5.75 9.32 -14.02
N ALA A 33 6.63 8.85 -13.14
CA ALA A 33 8.04 8.60 -13.48
C ALA A 33 8.25 7.49 -14.50
N ILE A 34 7.28 6.59 -14.66
CA ILE A 34 7.46 5.33 -15.42
C ILE A 34 6.44 5.13 -16.54
N LEU A 35 5.42 5.98 -16.64
CA LEU A 35 4.32 5.85 -17.60
C LEU A 35 3.95 7.19 -18.25
N HIS A 36 3.54 7.12 -19.51
CA HIS A 36 2.98 8.23 -20.29
C HIS A 36 1.53 7.93 -20.67
N PRO A 37 0.70 8.96 -20.94
CA PRO A 37 -0.67 8.75 -21.41
C PRO A 37 -0.75 7.79 -22.62
N GLY A 38 -1.60 6.77 -22.50
CA GLY A 38 -1.75 5.73 -23.52
C GLY A 38 -0.90 4.48 -23.30
N ASP A 39 0.05 4.50 -22.37
CA ASP A 39 0.81 3.30 -21.99
C ASP A 39 -0.07 2.26 -21.30
N SER A 40 0.46 1.04 -21.17
CA SER A 40 -0.19 -0.06 -20.47
C SER A 40 0.62 -0.48 -19.25
N ILE A 41 -0.09 -0.80 -18.16
CA ILE A 41 0.47 -1.29 -16.89
C ILE A 41 -0.10 -2.65 -16.54
N LEU A 42 0.76 -3.57 -16.09
CA LEU A 42 0.35 -4.84 -15.52
C LEU A 42 -0.06 -4.66 -14.05
N VAL A 43 -1.20 -5.22 -13.67
CA VAL A 43 -1.68 -5.24 -12.28
C VAL A 43 -2.21 -6.62 -11.91
N HIS A 44 -2.33 -6.89 -10.61
CA HIS A 44 -2.97 -8.13 -10.14
C HIS A 44 -4.48 -8.11 -10.42
N LYS A 45 -5.08 -9.28 -10.70
CA LYS A 45 -6.54 -9.49 -10.91
C LYS A 45 -7.39 -9.04 -9.73
N ALA A 46 -6.89 -9.12 -8.49
CA ALA A 46 -7.61 -8.56 -7.35
C ALA A 46 -7.71 -7.02 -7.50
N PRO A 47 -8.81 -6.41 -7.04
CA PRO A 47 -8.99 -4.98 -7.19
C PRO A 47 -7.81 -4.18 -6.63
N ILE A 48 -7.28 -3.27 -7.44
CA ILE A 48 -6.27 -2.31 -6.97
C ILE A 48 -6.94 -1.24 -6.09
N TYR A 49 -6.14 -0.57 -5.27
CA TYR A 49 -6.65 0.46 -4.38
C TYR A 49 -7.32 1.60 -5.15
N ASN A 50 -8.50 2.06 -4.68
CA ASN A 50 -9.34 3.00 -5.43
C ASN A 50 -8.63 4.27 -5.88
N THR A 51 -7.80 4.89 -5.02
CA THR A 51 -7.09 6.12 -5.40
C THR A 51 -5.99 5.86 -6.44
N THR A 52 -5.42 4.67 -6.45
CA THR A 52 -4.48 4.23 -7.48
C THR A 52 -5.21 4.02 -8.81
N LYS A 53 -6.37 3.35 -8.79
CA LYS A 53 -7.21 3.21 -9.98
C LYS A 53 -7.59 4.57 -10.55
N THR A 54 -8.09 5.48 -9.70
CA THR A 54 -8.41 6.85 -10.12
C THR A 54 -7.20 7.55 -10.75
N SER A 55 -6.00 7.35 -10.23
CA SER A 55 -4.79 7.95 -10.78
C SER A 55 -4.46 7.40 -12.16
N LEU A 56 -4.56 6.08 -12.38
CA LEU A 56 -4.36 5.44 -13.68
C LEU A 56 -5.39 5.91 -14.70
N ASP A 57 -6.67 6.00 -14.30
CA ASP A 57 -7.76 6.50 -15.14
C ASP A 57 -7.50 7.96 -15.56
N MET A 58 -7.12 8.84 -14.63
CA MET A 58 -6.79 10.25 -14.90
C MET A 58 -5.57 10.43 -15.80
N MET A 59 -4.60 9.53 -15.72
CA MET A 59 -3.39 9.53 -16.54
C MET A 59 -3.64 8.90 -17.93
N GLY A 60 -4.80 8.30 -18.17
CA GLY A 60 -5.11 7.60 -19.43
C GLY A 60 -4.31 6.32 -19.63
N ILE A 61 -3.94 5.64 -18.55
CA ILE A 61 -3.18 4.39 -18.57
C ILE A 61 -4.13 3.20 -18.75
N ARG A 62 -3.76 2.27 -19.62
CA ARG A 62 -4.51 1.03 -19.86
C ARG A 62 -4.07 -0.03 -18.85
N ILE A 63 -5.04 -0.67 -18.21
CA ILE A 63 -4.79 -1.74 -17.25
C ILE A 63 -4.81 -3.08 -17.99
N VAL A 64 -3.80 -3.91 -17.75
CA VAL A 64 -3.73 -5.32 -18.14
C VAL A 64 -3.62 -6.12 -16.85
N GLU A 65 -4.42 -7.16 -16.69
CA GLU A 65 -4.51 -7.95 -15.46
C GLU A 65 -3.86 -9.31 -15.63
N ALA A 66 -3.20 -9.79 -14.58
CA ALA A 66 -2.73 -11.17 -14.43
C ALA A 66 -2.90 -11.64 -13.00
N ASP A 67 -3.04 -12.94 -12.80
CA ASP A 67 -3.05 -13.54 -11.48
C ASP A 67 -1.60 -13.64 -10.93
N TYR A 68 -1.28 -12.81 -9.94
CA TYR A 68 0.08 -12.79 -9.36
C TYR A 68 0.40 -14.03 -8.50
N HIS A 69 -0.58 -14.89 -8.22
CA HIS A 69 -0.34 -16.22 -7.64
C HIS A 69 0.16 -17.24 -8.65
N ASN A 70 0.08 -16.92 -9.95
CA ASN A 70 0.46 -17.81 -11.04
C ASN A 70 1.58 -17.17 -11.88
N GLN A 71 2.82 -17.57 -11.65
CA GLN A 71 3.98 -17.03 -12.36
C GLN A 71 3.90 -17.27 -13.88
N ASP A 72 3.40 -18.44 -14.31
CA ASP A 72 3.24 -18.74 -15.73
C ASP A 72 2.21 -17.81 -16.39
N GLU A 73 1.14 -17.46 -15.69
CA GLU A 73 0.16 -16.50 -16.19
C GLU A 73 0.78 -15.10 -16.32
N ILE A 74 1.56 -14.64 -15.33
CA ILE A 74 2.28 -13.37 -15.41
C ILE A 74 3.12 -13.32 -16.69
N ILE A 75 3.95 -14.35 -16.90
CA ILE A 75 4.86 -14.46 -18.04
C ILE A 75 4.08 -14.48 -19.35
N ASN A 76 3.01 -15.27 -19.45
CA ASN A 76 2.21 -15.38 -20.66
C ASN A 76 1.51 -14.07 -20.99
N VAL A 77 0.90 -13.40 -20.01
CA VAL A 77 0.25 -12.10 -20.20
C VAL A 77 1.25 -11.05 -20.68
N ILE A 78 2.47 -11.02 -20.14
CA ILE A 78 3.51 -10.09 -20.60
C ILE A 78 3.91 -10.39 -22.04
N LYS A 79 4.09 -11.65 -22.43
CA LYS A 79 4.42 -12.06 -23.80
C LYS A 79 3.33 -11.69 -24.80
N GLU A 80 2.07 -11.88 -24.43
CA GLU A 80 0.91 -11.57 -25.27
C GLU A 80 0.64 -10.06 -25.37
N ASN A 81 1.19 -9.26 -24.47
CA ASN A 81 0.98 -7.83 -24.37
C ASN A 81 2.29 -7.03 -24.35
N PRO A 82 3.06 -7.01 -25.47
CA PRO A 82 4.37 -6.35 -25.54
C PRO A 82 4.32 -4.82 -25.35
N GLN A 83 3.11 -4.22 -25.37
CA GLN A 83 2.88 -2.81 -25.10
C GLN A 83 2.93 -2.46 -23.58
N ILE A 84 2.95 -3.43 -22.68
CA ILE A 84 3.10 -3.19 -21.25
C ILE A 84 4.47 -2.53 -20.99
N LYS A 85 4.47 -1.41 -20.25
CA LYS A 85 5.67 -0.64 -19.92
C LYS A 85 6.12 -0.80 -18.48
N ALA A 86 5.16 -1.05 -17.60
CA ALA A 86 5.42 -1.15 -16.16
C ALA A 86 4.48 -2.15 -15.50
N ALA A 87 4.79 -2.50 -14.26
CA ALA A 87 3.90 -3.27 -13.40
C ALA A 87 3.73 -2.59 -12.04
N LEU A 88 2.52 -2.70 -11.50
CA LEU A 88 2.20 -2.32 -10.13
C LEU A 88 2.01 -3.57 -9.28
N VAL A 89 2.76 -3.67 -8.18
CA VAL A 89 2.62 -4.77 -7.22
C VAL A 89 2.25 -4.18 -5.86
N GLN A 90 1.08 -4.57 -5.33
CA GLN A 90 0.62 -4.13 -4.03
C GLN A 90 1.00 -5.14 -2.95
N TYR A 91 1.62 -4.68 -1.88
CA TYR A 91 1.86 -5.51 -0.70
C TYR A 91 0.56 -5.87 0.00
N THR A 92 -0.28 -4.86 0.26
CA THR A 92 -1.59 -5.01 0.86
C THR A 92 -2.65 -5.09 -0.21
N ARG A 93 -3.32 -6.24 -0.31
CA ARG A 93 -4.39 -6.46 -1.30
C ARG A 93 -5.76 -6.22 -0.70
N GLN A 94 -6.73 -6.04 -1.59
CA GLN A 94 -8.12 -5.81 -1.19
C GLN A 94 -8.83 -7.06 -0.67
N SER A 95 -8.26 -8.26 -0.88
CA SER A 95 -8.73 -9.51 -0.26
C SER A 95 -7.96 -9.74 1.03
N PRO A 96 -8.60 -9.77 2.21
CA PRO A 96 -7.91 -9.71 3.51
C PRO A 96 -6.96 -10.86 3.82
N GLN A 97 -7.22 -12.03 3.26
CA GLN A 97 -6.41 -13.25 3.46
C GLN A 97 -5.52 -13.57 2.27
N ASP A 98 -5.58 -12.74 1.22
CA ASP A 98 -4.77 -12.91 0.03
C ASP A 98 -3.32 -12.56 0.31
N HIS A 99 -2.39 -13.38 -0.19
CA HIS A 99 -0.96 -13.12 -0.12
C HIS A 99 -0.22 -13.81 -1.26
N TYR A 100 0.84 -13.21 -1.71
CA TYR A 100 1.81 -13.80 -2.63
C TYR A 100 3.23 -13.39 -2.19
N ASP A 101 4.22 -14.14 -2.64
CA ASP A 101 5.62 -13.77 -2.44
C ASP A 101 6.01 -12.62 -3.36
N MET A 102 6.40 -11.48 -2.78
CA MET A 102 6.73 -10.26 -3.52
C MET A 102 7.97 -10.46 -4.42
N GLU A 103 8.97 -11.18 -3.92
CA GLU A 103 10.22 -11.40 -4.62
C GLU A 103 10.00 -12.30 -5.85
N GLU A 104 9.20 -13.36 -5.70
CA GLU A 104 8.84 -14.26 -6.79
C GLU A 104 7.95 -13.58 -7.85
N VAL A 105 6.98 -12.75 -7.44
CA VAL A 105 6.14 -11.97 -8.38
C VAL A 105 7.00 -10.99 -9.18
N ILE A 106 7.86 -10.21 -8.51
CA ILE A 106 8.72 -9.23 -9.19
C ILE A 106 9.69 -9.92 -10.13
N LYS A 107 10.25 -11.06 -9.72
CA LYS A 107 11.13 -11.88 -10.56
C LYS A 107 10.41 -12.39 -11.82
N ALA A 108 9.18 -12.90 -11.67
CA ALA A 108 8.37 -13.35 -12.81
C ALA A 108 8.06 -12.20 -13.77
N ILE A 109 7.70 -11.01 -13.26
CA ILE A 109 7.43 -9.81 -14.06
C ILE A 109 8.67 -9.39 -14.87
N LYS A 110 9.86 -9.47 -14.28
CA LYS A 110 11.13 -9.04 -14.90
C LYS A 110 11.80 -10.11 -15.76
N SER A 111 11.26 -11.34 -15.83
CA SER A 111 11.92 -12.46 -16.51
C SER A 111 11.95 -12.34 -18.03
N GLU A 112 10.93 -11.73 -18.64
CA GLU A 112 10.78 -11.69 -20.10
C GLU A 112 11.23 -10.36 -20.72
N HIS A 113 10.98 -9.25 -20.02
CA HIS A 113 11.36 -7.90 -20.43
C HIS A 113 11.79 -7.09 -19.21
N GLU A 114 12.65 -6.08 -19.41
CA GLU A 114 13.01 -5.11 -18.37
C GLU A 114 11.83 -4.16 -18.08
N LEU A 115 10.72 -4.70 -17.57
CA LEU A 115 9.61 -3.89 -17.11
C LEU A 115 10.01 -3.14 -15.84
N THR A 116 9.60 -1.86 -15.76
CA THR A 116 9.76 -1.09 -14.54
C THR A 116 8.68 -1.49 -13.54
N VAL A 117 9.07 -1.86 -12.34
CA VAL A 117 8.16 -2.30 -11.29
C VAL A 117 8.07 -1.24 -10.20
N LEU A 118 6.85 -0.77 -9.94
CA LEU A 118 6.49 0.07 -8.81
C LEU A 118 5.70 -0.75 -7.80
N THR A 119 6.04 -0.63 -6.51
CA THR A 119 5.29 -1.28 -5.45
C THR A 119 4.53 -0.28 -4.59
N ASP A 120 3.31 -0.65 -4.21
CA ASP A 120 2.54 0.03 -3.17
C ASP A 120 2.83 -0.66 -1.83
N ASP A 121 3.72 -0.03 -1.07
CA ASP A 121 4.16 -0.51 0.24
C ASP A 121 3.46 0.23 1.41
N ASN A 122 2.37 0.93 1.14
CA ASN A 122 1.50 1.46 2.18
C ASN A 122 1.11 0.31 3.12
N TYR A 123 1.13 0.46 4.39
CA TYR A 123 0.94 -0.58 5.40
C TYR A 123 2.07 -1.64 5.52
N ALA A 124 2.96 -1.79 4.54
CA ALA A 124 4.02 -2.79 4.58
C ALA A 124 5.35 -2.24 5.11
N ALA A 125 5.70 -1.00 4.75
CA ALA A 125 6.95 -0.38 5.17
C ALA A 125 7.16 -0.47 6.70
N LEU A 126 8.33 -0.93 7.13
CA LEU A 126 8.71 -1.25 8.52
C LEU A 126 7.84 -2.31 9.23
N LYS A 127 6.96 -3.00 8.52
CA LYS A 127 6.09 -4.07 9.07
C LYS A 127 6.34 -5.43 8.41
N VAL A 128 7.15 -5.44 7.36
CA VAL A 128 7.63 -6.64 6.67
C VAL A 128 9.15 -6.64 6.64
N SER A 129 9.76 -7.79 6.43
CA SER A 129 11.23 -7.93 6.42
C SER A 129 11.90 -7.20 5.25
N LYS A 130 11.24 -7.16 4.09
CA LYS A 130 11.71 -6.51 2.86
C LYS A 130 10.55 -5.76 2.21
N ILE A 131 10.73 -4.50 1.88
CA ILE A 131 9.79 -3.74 1.03
C ILE A 131 10.05 -4.03 -0.46
N GLY A 132 9.18 -3.54 -1.34
CA GLY A 132 9.24 -3.85 -2.77
C GLY A 132 10.60 -3.63 -3.43
N VAL A 133 11.27 -2.51 -3.18
CA VAL A 133 12.62 -2.24 -3.73
C VAL A 133 13.66 -3.25 -3.24
N GLN A 134 13.55 -3.75 -2.03
CA GLN A 134 14.41 -4.80 -1.47
C GLN A 134 14.07 -6.18 -2.02
N CYS A 135 12.89 -6.34 -2.62
CA CYS A 135 12.46 -7.52 -3.38
C CYS A 135 12.76 -7.41 -4.89
N GLY A 136 13.44 -6.34 -5.33
CA GLY A 136 13.85 -6.16 -6.73
C GLY A 136 12.98 -5.20 -7.55
N ALA A 137 12.01 -4.49 -6.94
CA ALA A 137 11.27 -3.42 -7.61
C ALA A 137 12.16 -2.21 -7.90
N ASP A 138 11.72 -1.36 -8.81
CA ASP A 138 12.46 -0.14 -9.19
C ASP A 138 12.07 1.06 -8.32
N LEU A 139 10.83 1.12 -7.86
CA LEU A 139 10.30 2.11 -6.94
C LEU A 139 9.38 1.47 -5.90
N SER A 140 9.48 1.93 -4.66
CA SER A 140 8.52 1.67 -3.58
C SER A 140 7.88 2.97 -3.11
N CYS A 141 6.56 2.96 -2.98
CA CYS A 141 5.76 4.13 -2.63
C CYS A 141 4.93 3.87 -1.37
N PHE A 142 4.99 4.77 -0.40
CA PHE A 142 4.24 4.66 0.85
C PHE A 142 4.05 6.01 1.53
N SER A 143 3.17 6.06 2.52
CA SER A 143 2.87 7.26 3.31
C SER A 143 3.73 7.34 4.57
N SER A 144 4.14 8.54 4.97
CA SER A 144 4.88 8.75 6.21
C SER A 144 4.01 8.60 7.46
N PHE A 145 2.72 8.97 7.40
CA PHE A 145 1.85 8.94 8.59
C PHE A 145 1.64 7.53 9.15
N LYS A 146 1.70 6.50 8.32
CA LYS A 146 1.65 5.09 8.76
C LYS A 146 2.93 4.65 9.47
N LEU A 147 3.94 5.51 9.46
CA LEU A 147 5.22 5.38 10.14
C LEU A 147 5.41 6.51 11.16
N LEU A 148 4.31 7.00 11.74
CA LEU A 148 4.27 8.07 12.74
C LEU A 148 4.80 9.44 12.27
N GLY A 149 4.93 9.63 10.96
CA GLY A 149 5.28 10.92 10.36
C GLY A 149 4.05 11.76 10.01
N PRO A 150 4.25 12.90 9.34
CA PRO A 150 3.17 13.83 8.96
C PRO A 150 2.16 13.20 7.99
N GLU A 151 0.87 13.52 8.15
CA GLU A 151 -0.22 12.94 7.35
C GLU A 151 -0.10 13.25 5.85
N GLY A 152 0.30 14.48 5.50
CA GLY A 152 0.34 14.96 4.12
C GLY A 152 1.55 14.51 3.31
N VAL A 153 2.51 13.78 3.90
CA VAL A 153 3.78 13.41 3.24
C VAL A 153 3.78 11.97 2.77
N GLY A 154 4.16 11.79 1.49
CA GLY A 154 4.47 10.52 0.87
C GLY A 154 5.97 10.33 0.70
N ILE A 155 6.39 9.07 0.64
CA ILE A 155 7.78 8.65 0.47
C ILE A 155 7.88 7.81 -0.79
N ILE A 156 8.85 8.12 -1.65
CA ILE A 156 9.23 7.33 -2.82
C ILE A 156 10.70 6.97 -2.63
N VAL A 157 11.01 5.68 -2.66
CA VAL A 157 12.40 5.19 -2.60
C VAL A 157 12.67 4.27 -3.78
N GLY A 158 13.91 4.21 -4.25
CA GLY A 158 14.29 3.30 -5.32
C GLY A 158 15.42 3.79 -6.21
N LYS A 159 15.33 3.49 -7.51
CA LYS A 159 16.38 3.79 -8.48
C LYS A 159 16.62 5.30 -8.63
N LYS A 160 17.87 5.72 -8.44
CA LYS A 160 18.30 7.12 -8.50
C LYS A 160 17.88 7.81 -9.80
N LYS A 161 18.00 7.14 -10.93
CA LYS A 161 17.62 7.70 -12.24
C LYS A 161 16.16 8.15 -12.28
N LEU A 162 15.25 7.37 -11.72
CA LEU A 162 13.82 7.69 -11.68
C LEU A 162 13.52 8.82 -10.67
N ILE A 163 14.16 8.77 -9.51
CA ILE A 163 14.04 9.80 -8.48
C ILE A 163 14.59 11.15 -8.97
N ASP A 164 15.76 11.17 -9.61
CA ASP A 164 16.36 12.41 -10.16
C ASP A 164 15.46 13.04 -11.23
N SER A 165 14.81 12.24 -12.09
CA SER A 165 13.83 12.74 -13.06
C SER A 165 12.67 13.45 -12.37
N LEU A 166 12.08 12.80 -11.37
CA LEU A 166 10.99 13.40 -10.59
C LEU A 166 11.40 14.70 -9.87
N ILE A 167 12.59 14.72 -9.29
CA ILE A 167 13.12 15.93 -8.62
C ILE A 167 13.27 17.07 -9.64
N SER A 168 13.81 16.78 -10.83
CA SER A 168 14.02 17.80 -11.86
C SER A 168 12.71 18.38 -12.40
N GLU A 169 11.67 17.56 -12.52
CA GLU A 169 10.34 17.99 -12.98
C GLU A 169 9.55 18.73 -11.90
N ASN A 170 9.84 18.46 -10.63
CA ASN A 170 9.12 19.03 -9.48
C ASN A 170 9.86 20.18 -8.77
N TYR A 171 10.86 20.78 -9.40
CA TYR A 171 11.75 21.76 -8.77
C TYR A 171 11.03 23.02 -8.23
N SER A 172 9.88 23.39 -8.78
CA SER A 172 9.08 24.55 -8.35
C SER A 172 7.61 24.18 -8.06
N GLY A 173 7.30 22.90 -8.03
CA GLY A 173 5.94 22.42 -7.88
C GLY A 173 5.42 22.46 -6.44
N GLY A 174 4.10 22.52 -6.30
CA GLY A 174 3.43 22.44 -4.99
C GLY A 174 3.55 21.09 -4.31
N MET A 175 4.16 20.10 -4.94
CA MET A 175 4.42 18.76 -4.40
C MET A 175 5.64 18.69 -3.49
N GLN A 176 6.43 19.77 -3.39
CA GLN A 176 7.62 19.81 -2.54
C GLN A 176 7.27 19.81 -1.05
N VAL A 177 7.97 18.97 -0.31
CA VAL A 177 7.89 18.88 1.16
C VAL A 177 8.84 19.88 1.78
N GLN A 178 8.38 20.61 2.81
CA GLN A 178 9.17 21.61 3.49
C GLN A 178 10.17 20.98 4.48
N GLY A 179 11.22 21.71 4.82
CA GLY A 179 12.29 21.17 5.67
C GLY A 179 11.84 20.67 7.05
N HIS A 180 10.87 21.35 7.68
CA HIS A 180 10.32 20.91 8.96
C HIS A 180 9.51 19.61 8.83
N GLU A 181 8.71 19.46 7.78
CA GLU A 181 7.98 18.23 7.50
C GLU A 181 8.93 17.04 7.23
N ALA A 182 10.01 17.29 6.48
CA ALA A 182 11.04 16.28 6.24
C ALA A 182 11.74 15.83 7.54
N LEU A 183 11.93 16.76 8.50
CA LEU A 183 12.44 16.42 9.83
C LEU A 183 11.43 15.60 10.62
N ASP A 184 10.16 15.94 10.55
CA ASP A 184 9.09 15.19 11.22
C ASP A 184 8.95 13.76 10.67
N VAL A 185 9.20 13.55 9.35
CA VAL A 185 9.31 12.19 8.77
C VAL A 185 10.44 11.41 9.45
N LEU A 186 11.62 12.01 9.62
CA LEU A 186 12.74 11.34 10.30
C LEU A 186 12.41 11.02 11.76
N HIS A 187 11.77 11.93 12.49
CA HIS A 187 11.31 11.65 13.87
C HIS A 187 10.35 10.45 13.90
N GLY A 188 9.37 10.40 12.96
CA GLY A 188 8.49 9.26 12.84
C GLY A 188 9.24 7.94 12.64
N LEU A 189 10.19 7.91 11.70
CA LEU A 189 10.99 6.72 11.41
C LEU A 189 11.85 6.24 12.58
N VAL A 190 12.28 7.14 13.48
CA VAL A 190 13.01 6.75 14.71
C VAL A 190 12.10 6.02 15.70
N TYR A 191 10.85 6.44 15.84
CA TYR A 191 9.91 5.86 16.80
C TYR A 191 9.13 4.66 16.23
N ALA A 192 8.89 4.64 14.92
CA ALA A 192 8.04 3.65 14.27
C ALA A 192 8.43 2.19 14.57
N PRO A 193 9.69 1.76 14.53
CA PRO A 193 10.03 0.36 14.78
C PRO A 193 9.55 -0.15 16.13
N VAL A 194 9.71 0.64 17.19
CA VAL A 194 9.27 0.26 18.55
C VAL A 194 7.75 0.30 18.66
N ALA A 195 7.12 1.38 18.20
CA ALA A 195 5.67 1.52 18.27
C ALA A 195 4.94 0.43 17.47
N LEU A 196 5.41 0.15 16.26
CA LEU A 196 4.83 -0.89 15.40
C LEU A 196 5.05 -2.31 15.96
N ALA A 197 6.16 -2.57 16.64
CA ALA A 197 6.39 -3.85 17.32
C ALA A 197 5.42 -4.05 18.49
N LEU A 198 5.21 -3.01 19.31
CA LEU A 198 4.21 -3.04 20.39
C LEU A 198 2.80 -3.23 19.85
N GLU A 199 2.42 -2.50 18.82
CA GLU A 199 1.14 -2.60 18.14
C GLU A 199 0.90 -4.02 17.58
N ALA A 200 1.93 -4.67 17.02
CA ALA A 200 1.85 -6.05 16.56
C ALA A 200 1.52 -7.02 17.69
N GLY A 201 2.24 -6.91 18.81
CA GLY A 201 1.99 -7.75 19.97
C GLY A 201 0.57 -7.60 20.54
N VAL A 202 0.09 -6.34 20.64
CA VAL A 202 -1.30 -6.07 21.05
C VAL A 202 -2.31 -6.64 20.06
N SER A 203 -2.05 -6.49 18.75
CA SER A 203 -2.93 -7.04 17.71
C SER A 203 -3.04 -8.57 17.79
N GLU A 204 -1.93 -9.26 18.00
CA GLU A 204 -1.90 -10.70 18.16
C GLU A 204 -2.66 -11.14 19.43
N GLU A 205 -2.45 -10.47 20.56
CA GLU A 205 -3.19 -10.74 21.79
C GLU A 205 -4.69 -10.53 21.61
N CYS A 206 -5.11 -9.40 20.99
CA CYS A 206 -6.52 -9.14 20.71
C CYS A 206 -7.15 -10.24 19.85
N VAL A 207 -6.48 -10.67 18.79
CA VAL A 207 -6.97 -11.75 17.92
C VAL A 207 -7.13 -13.06 18.71
N GLN A 208 -6.16 -13.41 19.56
CA GLN A 208 -6.22 -14.61 20.40
C GLN A 208 -7.42 -14.56 21.36
N ARG A 209 -7.62 -13.44 22.06
CA ARG A 209 -8.69 -13.24 23.04
C ARG A 209 -10.07 -13.28 22.38
N LEU A 210 -10.24 -12.61 21.23
CA LEU A 210 -11.50 -12.63 20.47
C LEU A 210 -11.84 -14.04 19.98
N ASN A 211 -10.86 -14.79 19.49
CA ASN A 211 -11.06 -16.16 19.04
C ASN A 211 -11.25 -17.17 20.20
N ALA A 212 -10.78 -16.83 21.40
CA ALA A 212 -11.04 -17.59 22.62
C ALA A 212 -12.49 -17.41 23.15
N GLY A 213 -13.27 -16.49 22.55
CA GLY A 213 -14.68 -16.31 22.89
C GLY A 213 -14.95 -15.27 23.99
N GLU A 214 -14.00 -14.38 24.28
CA GLU A 214 -14.24 -13.29 25.23
C GLU A 214 -15.44 -12.40 24.86
N ILE A 215 -15.71 -12.29 23.56
CA ILE A 215 -16.90 -11.61 23.02
C ILE A 215 -17.73 -12.65 22.25
N PRO A 216 -18.87 -13.09 22.80
CA PRO A 216 -19.67 -14.17 22.19
C PRO A 216 -20.20 -13.88 20.79
N GLU A 217 -20.37 -12.59 20.43
CA GLU A 217 -20.86 -12.14 19.14
C GLU A 217 -19.81 -12.26 18.02
N VAL A 218 -18.55 -12.39 18.36
CA VAL A 218 -17.47 -12.57 17.39
C VAL A 218 -17.50 -14.00 16.85
N LYS A 219 -17.45 -14.10 15.53
CA LYS A 219 -17.32 -15.38 14.83
C LYS A 219 -15.84 -15.76 14.67
N GLN A 220 -15.03 -14.81 14.21
CA GLN A 220 -13.59 -14.93 14.09
C GLN A 220 -12.91 -13.57 14.03
N ALA A 221 -11.64 -13.53 14.38
CA ALA A 221 -10.76 -12.39 14.19
C ALA A 221 -9.42 -12.85 13.60
N PHE A 222 -8.82 -12.02 12.76
CA PHE A 222 -7.50 -12.28 12.17
C PHE A 222 -6.80 -10.98 11.80
N VAL A 223 -5.47 -11.03 11.69
CA VAL A 223 -4.66 -9.92 11.20
C VAL A 223 -4.75 -9.89 9.67
N ALA A 224 -5.00 -8.73 9.09
CA ALA A 224 -5.09 -8.56 7.65
C ALA A 224 -3.76 -8.86 6.94
N ASN A 225 -3.84 -9.22 5.65
CA ASN A 225 -2.68 -9.60 4.85
C ASN A 225 -1.56 -8.55 4.87
N ALA A 226 -0.31 -9.01 4.96
CA ALA A 226 0.92 -8.23 4.87
C ALA A 226 0.96 -6.97 5.75
N GLN A 227 0.21 -6.90 6.85
CA GLN A 227 0.07 -5.65 7.60
C GLN A 227 0.37 -5.74 9.07
N SER A 228 0.18 -6.90 9.67
CA SER A 228 0.47 -7.16 11.08
C SER A 228 -0.19 -6.24 12.14
N LYS A 229 -0.83 -5.14 11.72
CA LYS A 229 -1.36 -4.09 12.62
C LYS A 229 -2.84 -3.79 12.41
N VAL A 230 -3.48 -4.44 11.45
CA VAL A 230 -4.92 -4.27 11.17
C VAL A 230 -5.62 -5.56 11.51
N ILE A 231 -6.52 -5.50 12.49
CA ILE A 231 -7.34 -6.63 12.88
C ILE A 231 -8.67 -6.53 12.16
N LEU A 232 -9.08 -7.63 11.53
CA LEU A 232 -10.41 -7.81 10.98
C LEU A 232 -11.23 -8.72 11.90
N VAL A 233 -12.42 -8.26 12.25
CA VAL A 233 -13.34 -8.99 13.14
C VAL A 233 -14.61 -9.30 12.36
N GLU A 234 -14.92 -10.58 12.22
CA GLU A 234 -16.17 -11.05 11.67
C GLU A 234 -17.14 -11.36 12.82
N PHE A 235 -18.32 -10.76 12.79
CA PHE A 235 -19.38 -11.02 13.76
C PHE A 235 -20.32 -12.11 13.25
N LYS A 236 -20.96 -12.82 14.17
CA LYS A 236 -22.01 -13.83 13.85
C LYS A 236 -23.22 -13.23 13.18
N GLU A 237 -23.50 -11.95 13.47
CA GLU A 237 -24.61 -11.16 12.92
C GLU A 237 -24.10 -9.89 12.25
N LYS A 238 -24.92 -9.26 11.41
CA LYS A 238 -24.59 -8.03 10.67
C LYS A 238 -24.73 -6.78 11.57
N ILE A 239 -23.92 -6.70 12.62
CA ILE A 239 -23.95 -5.62 13.63
C ILE A 239 -22.83 -4.56 13.48
N ALA A 240 -21.92 -4.72 12.54
CA ALA A 240 -20.74 -3.88 12.43
C ALA A 240 -21.04 -2.37 12.34
N LYS A 241 -22.07 -1.96 11.59
CA LYS A 241 -22.44 -0.54 11.49
C LYS A 241 -22.94 0.04 12.83
N THR A 242 -23.66 -0.76 13.61
CA THR A 242 -24.13 -0.38 14.94
C THR A 242 -22.95 -0.24 15.90
N ILE A 243 -22.04 -1.20 15.87
CA ILE A 243 -20.83 -1.18 16.72
C ILE A 243 -19.98 0.06 16.43
N LEU A 244 -19.75 0.42 15.16
CA LEU A 244 -18.99 1.63 14.82
C LEU A 244 -19.61 2.89 15.43
N LYS A 245 -20.94 3.04 15.32
CA LYS A 245 -21.64 4.19 15.89
C LYS A 245 -21.57 4.22 17.41
N GLU A 246 -21.71 3.09 18.08
CA GLU A 246 -21.61 3.03 19.54
C GLU A 246 -20.16 3.22 20.00
N ALA A 247 -19.17 2.72 19.27
CA ALA A 247 -17.78 2.95 19.56
C ALA A 247 -17.39 4.43 19.50
N GLU A 248 -17.96 5.18 18.54
CA GLU A 248 -17.81 6.64 18.47
C GLU A 248 -18.36 7.32 19.72
N ASN A 249 -19.53 6.92 20.20
CA ASN A 249 -20.11 7.42 21.44
C ASN A 249 -19.24 7.12 22.68
N LEU A 250 -18.44 6.06 22.63
CA LEU A 250 -17.50 5.68 23.68
C LEU A 250 -16.11 6.31 23.54
N GLY A 251 -15.92 7.20 22.54
CA GLY A 251 -14.69 7.95 22.33
C GLY A 251 -13.71 7.32 21.33
N ALA A 252 -14.11 6.27 20.59
CA ALA A 252 -13.33 5.81 19.45
C ALA A 252 -13.29 6.87 18.34
N ALA A 253 -12.17 6.97 17.64
CA ALA A 253 -12.08 7.88 16.51
C ALA A 253 -13.12 7.47 15.44
N PRO A 254 -13.95 8.42 14.93
CA PRO A 254 -15.00 8.11 13.98
C PRO A 254 -14.48 7.58 12.64
N TYR A 255 -13.26 7.95 12.30
CA TYR A 255 -12.56 7.55 11.07
C TYR A 255 -11.13 7.16 11.41
N PRO A 256 -10.88 5.93 11.88
CA PRO A 256 -9.52 5.47 12.08
C PRO A 256 -8.82 5.46 10.71
N VAL A 257 -7.73 6.21 10.61
CA VAL A 257 -6.99 6.42 9.36
C VAL A 257 -6.59 5.07 8.74
N GLY A 258 -7.12 4.77 7.56
CA GLY A 258 -6.85 3.55 6.82
C GLY A 258 -7.82 2.38 7.05
N CYS A 259 -8.66 2.38 8.08
CA CYS A 259 -9.61 1.29 8.34
C CYS A 259 -10.93 1.43 7.58
N GLU A 260 -11.38 2.65 7.32
CA GLU A 260 -12.66 2.92 6.69
C GLU A 260 -12.75 2.37 5.26
N LEU A 261 -11.67 2.45 4.50
CA LEU A 261 -11.61 1.94 3.13
C LEU A 261 -11.65 0.41 3.06
N LEU A 262 -11.02 -0.28 3.98
CA LEU A 262 -11.12 -1.72 4.08
C LEU A 262 -12.57 -2.13 4.41
N PHE A 263 -13.20 -1.44 5.34
CA PHE A 263 -14.57 -1.71 5.74
C PHE A 263 -15.59 -1.49 4.61
N GLN A 264 -15.51 -0.38 3.88
CA GLN A 264 -16.40 -0.09 2.75
C GLN A 264 -16.19 -1.03 1.56
N GLN A 265 -14.96 -1.39 1.23
CA GLN A 265 -14.64 -2.22 0.08
C GLN A 265 -15.00 -3.70 0.27
N TYR A 266 -14.84 -4.23 1.46
CA TYR A 266 -15.11 -5.66 1.72
C TYR A 266 -16.59 -5.96 2.02
N PHE A 267 -17.33 -4.98 2.50
CA PHE A 267 -18.72 -5.20 2.93
C PHE A 267 -19.78 -4.62 1.98
N GLN A 268 -19.44 -3.69 1.10
CA GLN A 268 -20.36 -3.17 0.08
C GLN A 268 -20.82 -4.23 -0.95
N PRO A 269 -19.95 -5.06 -1.55
CA PRO A 269 -20.38 -6.10 -2.49
C PRO A 269 -21.34 -7.11 -1.88
N VAL A 270 -21.13 -7.47 -0.60
CA VAL A 270 -22.03 -8.39 0.12
C VAL A 270 -23.39 -7.75 0.42
N LEU A 271 -23.44 -6.42 0.63
CA LEU A 271 -24.69 -5.70 0.85
C LEU A 271 -25.50 -5.51 -0.44
N GLU A 272 -24.84 -5.36 -1.58
CA GLU A 272 -25.54 -5.23 -2.88
C GLU A 272 -26.06 -6.56 -3.40
N SER A 273 -25.37 -7.68 -3.17
CA SER A 273 -25.87 -9.00 -3.54
C SER A 273 -27.13 -9.40 -2.78
N ASN A 274 -27.35 -8.88 -1.57
CA ASN A 274 -28.52 -9.16 -0.75
C ASN A 274 -29.69 -8.16 -0.96
N ARG A 275 -29.57 -7.16 -1.85
CA ARG A 275 -30.66 -6.29 -2.27
C ARG A 275 -31.39 -6.78 -3.51
N LYS A 276 -30.89 -7.83 -4.16
CA LYS A 276 -31.47 -8.44 -5.37
C LYS A 276 -32.14 -9.81 -5.13
N SER A 277 -32.33 -10.21 -3.87
CA SER A 277 -33.08 -11.38 -3.48
C SER A 277 -34.32 -11.00 -2.67
#